data_f1dfbd2289f34f8851ee63ab117b3795
#
_entry.id   f1dfbd2289f34f8851ee63ab117b3795
#
_cell.length_a   1.000
_cell.length_b   1.000
_cell.length_c   1.000
_cell.angle_alpha   90.00
_cell.angle_beta   90.00
_cell.angle_gamma   90.00
#
_symmetry.space_group_name_H-M   'P 1'
#
loop_
_entity.id
_entity.type
_entity.pdbx_description
1 polymer ?
#
loop_
_entity_poly.entity_id
_entity_poly.type
_entity_poly.pdbx_seq_one_letter_code
_entity_poly.pdbx_strand_id
1 'polypeptide(L)'
;MNFIQPVAVKEVASWISATLLGNDGLVLQGINEIHKVREGDITFVDHPKYYQASLHSAASVIIVPAEMECPEGKALLIVEKPFLAYEAIVKRFRVFTPIQFVSKETQDIDPTAVIEDGAIIGPHVRIGKDCHIQSGAIIRPYTTIGDRVVIHSGAIIGTQAFYFKKWPE
;
A
#
# COMPACT_ATOMS: atom_id res chain seq x y z
N MET A 1 3.26 -2.27 0.43
CA MET A 1 2.70 -2.28 1.80
C MET A 1 2.68 -3.72 2.29
N ASN A 2 3.28 -4.01 3.45
CA ASN A 2 3.18 -5.32 4.07
C ASN A 2 1.88 -5.41 4.88
N PHE A 3 1.28 -6.59 4.93
CA PHE A 3 0.16 -6.89 5.82
C PHE A 3 0.66 -7.08 7.24
N ILE A 4 -0.18 -6.81 8.24
CA ILE A 4 0.16 -7.02 9.66
C ILE A 4 0.29 -8.51 9.95
N GLN A 5 -0.56 -9.33 9.33
CA GLN A 5 -0.52 -10.78 9.36
C GLN A 5 -0.70 -11.32 7.94
N PRO A 6 -0.06 -12.46 7.60
CA PRO A 6 -0.27 -13.12 6.34
C PRO A 6 -1.74 -13.49 6.15
N VAL A 7 -2.24 -13.40 4.90
CA VAL A 7 -3.64 -13.63 4.55
C VAL A 7 -3.74 -14.66 3.41
N ALA A 8 -4.64 -15.62 3.54
CA ALA A 8 -4.86 -16.60 2.47
C ALA A 8 -5.44 -15.93 1.21
N VAL A 9 -4.98 -16.34 0.03
CA VAL A 9 -5.47 -15.80 -1.26
C VAL A 9 -7.00 -15.97 -1.41
N LYS A 10 -7.57 -17.07 -0.92
CA LYS A 10 -9.03 -17.31 -0.91
C LYS A 10 -9.80 -16.24 -0.14
N GLU A 11 -9.24 -15.81 0.98
CA GLU A 11 -9.85 -14.77 1.79
C GLU A 11 -9.80 -13.42 1.06
N VAL A 12 -8.66 -13.07 0.46
CA VAL A 12 -8.55 -11.87 -0.36
C VAL A 12 -9.50 -11.90 -1.55
N ALA A 13 -9.62 -13.05 -2.25
CA ALA A 13 -10.56 -13.23 -3.33
C ALA A 13 -12.01 -12.96 -2.89
N SER A 14 -12.39 -13.42 -1.70
CA SER A 14 -13.73 -13.18 -1.15
C SER A 14 -14.01 -11.70 -0.86
N TRP A 15 -13.01 -10.95 -0.37
CA TRP A 15 -13.17 -9.52 -0.07
C TRP A 15 -13.51 -8.66 -1.28
N ILE A 16 -13.02 -9.06 -2.45
CA ILE A 16 -13.20 -8.31 -3.70
C ILE A 16 -14.11 -9.02 -4.69
N SER A 17 -14.79 -10.10 -4.26
CA SER A 17 -15.67 -10.93 -5.08
C SER A 17 -15.00 -11.39 -6.38
N ALA A 18 -13.73 -11.77 -6.30
CA ALA A 18 -12.95 -12.21 -7.44
C ALA A 18 -13.12 -13.70 -7.72
N THR A 19 -13.07 -14.09 -9.01
CA THR A 19 -12.84 -15.47 -9.40
C THR A 19 -11.36 -15.78 -9.26
N LEU A 20 -11.04 -16.83 -8.48
CA LEU A 20 -9.67 -17.29 -8.26
C LEU A 20 -9.29 -18.33 -9.31
N LEU A 21 -8.19 -18.13 -10.00
CA LEU A 21 -7.58 -19.08 -10.94
C LEU A 21 -6.13 -19.35 -10.54
N GLY A 22 -5.68 -20.59 -10.60
CA GLY A 22 -4.31 -21.03 -10.28
C GLY A 22 -4.15 -21.52 -8.85
N ASN A 23 -3.03 -21.22 -8.21
CA ASN A 23 -2.67 -21.78 -6.90
C ASN A 23 -3.50 -21.14 -5.77
N ASP A 24 -4.46 -21.88 -5.26
CA ASP A 24 -5.39 -21.46 -4.21
C ASP A 24 -4.85 -21.64 -2.77
N GLY A 25 -3.68 -22.24 -2.63
CA GLY A 25 -2.98 -22.42 -1.35
C GLY A 25 -2.04 -21.27 -0.97
N LEU A 26 -1.93 -20.23 -1.79
CA LEU A 26 -1.04 -19.11 -1.53
C LEU A 26 -1.43 -18.30 -0.29
N VAL A 27 -0.39 -17.85 0.43
CA VAL A 27 -0.52 -16.95 1.58
C VAL A 27 0.19 -15.64 1.26
N LEU A 28 -0.55 -14.54 1.34
CA LEU A 28 -0.10 -13.21 0.95
C LEU A 28 0.49 -12.45 2.14
N GLN A 29 1.61 -11.80 1.91
CA GLN A 29 2.34 -11.01 2.92
C GLN A 29 2.20 -9.51 2.68
N GLY A 30 1.77 -9.08 1.48
CA GLY A 30 1.68 -7.68 1.14
C GLY A 30 0.95 -7.39 -0.14
N ILE A 31 0.81 -6.10 -0.43
CA ILE A 31 0.25 -5.56 -1.65
C ILE A 31 1.12 -4.41 -2.13
N ASN A 32 1.62 -4.49 -3.37
CA ASN A 32 2.57 -3.53 -3.90
C ASN A 32 2.33 -3.29 -5.41
N GLU A 33 2.85 -2.16 -5.89
CA GLU A 33 2.89 -1.88 -7.32
C GLU A 33 3.93 -2.76 -8.02
N ILE A 34 3.72 -3.04 -9.30
CA ILE A 34 4.50 -3.99 -10.11
C ILE A 34 6.03 -3.85 -9.97
N HIS A 35 6.54 -2.63 -9.82
CA HIS A 35 7.99 -2.37 -9.73
C HIS A 35 8.55 -2.56 -8.31
N LYS A 36 7.72 -2.89 -7.33
CA LYS A 36 8.10 -3.09 -5.91
C LYS A 36 7.68 -4.44 -5.36
N VAL A 37 7.02 -5.27 -6.17
CA VAL A 37 6.51 -6.57 -5.72
C VAL A 37 7.64 -7.56 -5.43
N ARG A 38 7.37 -8.42 -4.46
CA ARG A 38 8.19 -9.56 -4.05
C ARG A 38 7.31 -10.80 -4.03
N GLU A 39 7.92 -11.95 -3.86
CA GLU A 39 7.20 -13.19 -3.56
C GLU A 39 6.31 -13.01 -2.31
N GLY A 40 5.09 -13.51 -2.37
CA GLY A 40 4.06 -13.29 -1.36
C GLY A 40 3.27 -11.99 -1.52
N ASP A 41 3.62 -11.13 -2.47
CA ASP A 41 2.87 -9.91 -2.74
C ASP A 41 1.73 -10.13 -3.74
N ILE A 42 0.70 -9.30 -3.61
CA ILE A 42 -0.35 -9.11 -4.61
C ILE A 42 -0.13 -7.79 -5.36
N THR A 43 -0.39 -7.80 -6.67
CA THR A 43 -0.41 -6.61 -7.52
C THR A 43 -1.64 -6.59 -8.40
N PHE A 44 -1.81 -5.56 -9.23
CA PHE A 44 -2.89 -5.49 -10.20
C PHE A 44 -2.38 -5.06 -11.58
N VAL A 45 -3.14 -5.37 -12.60
CA VAL A 45 -2.97 -4.85 -13.94
C VAL A 45 -4.32 -4.68 -14.62
N ASP A 46 -4.55 -3.54 -15.26
CA ASP A 46 -5.80 -3.25 -15.97
C ASP A 46 -5.58 -2.72 -17.40
N HIS A 47 -4.32 -2.57 -17.83
CA HIS A 47 -4.00 -2.15 -19.19
C HIS A 47 -3.23 -3.27 -19.95
N PRO A 48 -3.69 -3.69 -21.14
CA PRO A 48 -3.12 -4.83 -21.88
C PRO A 48 -1.62 -4.77 -22.11
N LYS A 49 -1.08 -3.57 -22.32
CA LYS A 49 0.37 -3.33 -22.49
C LYS A 49 1.23 -3.93 -21.38
N TYR A 50 0.67 -4.02 -20.16
CA TYR A 50 1.43 -4.44 -18.97
C TYR A 50 1.08 -5.85 -18.50
N TYR A 51 0.19 -6.59 -19.18
CA TYR A 51 -0.22 -7.92 -18.76
C TYR A 51 0.99 -8.85 -18.62
N GLN A 52 1.80 -8.96 -19.65
CA GLN A 52 2.97 -9.84 -19.64
C GLN A 52 3.97 -9.46 -18.54
N ALA A 53 4.24 -8.17 -18.38
CA ALA A 53 5.14 -7.68 -17.33
C ALA A 53 4.62 -8.02 -15.92
N SER A 54 3.30 -7.93 -15.71
CA SER A 54 2.67 -8.25 -14.42
C SER A 54 2.65 -9.75 -14.15
N LEU A 55 2.32 -10.58 -15.14
CA LEU A 55 2.30 -12.04 -15.03
C LEU A 55 3.69 -12.60 -14.71
N HIS A 56 4.75 -12.01 -15.29
CA HIS A 56 6.15 -12.43 -15.06
C HIS A 56 6.86 -11.65 -13.93
N SER A 57 6.16 -10.77 -13.23
CA SER A 57 6.73 -10.05 -12.07
C SER A 57 7.02 -11.01 -10.91
N ALA A 58 7.65 -10.51 -9.84
CA ALA A 58 7.87 -11.28 -8.61
C ALA A 58 6.57 -11.48 -7.77
N ALA A 59 5.44 -10.84 -8.13
CA ALA A 59 4.18 -11.01 -7.42
C ALA A 59 3.69 -12.46 -7.47
N SER A 60 3.20 -12.96 -6.34
CA SER A 60 2.56 -14.29 -6.27
C SER A 60 1.12 -14.28 -6.75
N VAL A 61 0.44 -13.14 -6.62
CA VAL A 61 -0.96 -12.97 -7.03
C VAL A 61 -1.13 -11.71 -7.86
N ILE A 62 -1.88 -11.80 -8.96
CA ILE A 62 -2.16 -10.67 -9.84
C ILE A 62 -3.67 -10.49 -9.98
N ILE A 63 -4.17 -9.27 -9.72
CA ILE A 63 -5.55 -8.90 -10.00
C ILE A 63 -5.64 -8.49 -11.46
N VAL A 64 -6.52 -9.14 -12.23
CA VAL A 64 -6.66 -8.98 -13.69
C VAL A 64 -8.10 -8.72 -14.10
N PRO A 65 -8.36 -8.05 -15.26
CA PRO A 65 -9.72 -7.71 -15.68
C PRO A 65 -10.46 -8.86 -16.38
N ALA A 66 -9.75 -9.90 -16.81
CA ALA A 66 -10.31 -11.04 -17.54
C ALA A 66 -9.47 -12.29 -17.31
N GLU A 67 -10.03 -13.44 -17.65
CA GLU A 67 -9.32 -14.71 -17.62
C GLU A 67 -8.16 -14.71 -18.63
N MET A 68 -7.00 -15.19 -18.17
CA MET A 68 -5.79 -15.34 -18.97
C MET A 68 -4.97 -16.52 -18.44
N GLU A 69 -3.95 -16.94 -19.18
CA GLU A 69 -3.05 -18.00 -18.76
C GLU A 69 -2.36 -17.63 -17.44
N CYS A 70 -2.56 -18.49 -16.42
CA CYS A 70 -1.96 -18.28 -15.11
C CYS A 70 -0.57 -18.91 -15.09
N PRO A 71 0.49 -18.14 -14.79
CA PRO A 71 1.83 -18.72 -14.66
C PRO A 71 1.90 -19.75 -13.53
N GLU A 72 2.73 -20.77 -13.71
CA GLU A 72 2.93 -21.81 -12.70
C GLU A 72 3.30 -21.23 -11.33
N GLY A 73 2.72 -21.77 -10.27
CA GLY A 73 2.96 -21.36 -8.89
C GLY A 73 2.23 -20.07 -8.46
N LYS A 74 1.59 -19.35 -9.39
CA LYS A 74 0.87 -18.11 -9.10
C LYS A 74 -0.64 -18.30 -9.03
N ALA A 75 -1.33 -17.21 -8.67
CA ALA A 75 -2.78 -17.11 -8.80
C ALA A 75 -3.21 -15.81 -9.46
N LEU A 76 -4.34 -15.85 -10.15
CA LEU A 76 -5.02 -14.68 -10.70
C LEU A 76 -6.32 -14.45 -9.95
N LEU A 77 -6.59 -13.19 -9.61
CA LEU A 77 -7.86 -12.73 -9.09
C LEU A 77 -8.58 -11.95 -10.18
N ILE A 78 -9.60 -12.54 -10.78
CA ILE A 78 -10.31 -11.99 -11.93
C ILE A 78 -11.46 -11.12 -11.43
N VAL A 79 -11.44 -9.83 -11.76
CA VAL A 79 -12.48 -8.85 -11.42
C VAL A 79 -12.63 -7.84 -12.56
N GLU A 80 -13.82 -7.29 -12.74
CA GLU A 80 -14.08 -6.30 -13.81
C GLU A 80 -13.18 -5.04 -13.72
N LYS A 81 -12.86 -4.59 -12.49
CA LYS A 81 -12.14 -3.34 -12.22
C LYS A 81 -10.95 -3.58 -11.28
N PRO A 82 -9.79 -4.07 -11.79
CA PRO A 82 -8.63 -4.45 -10.97
C PRO A 82 -8.11 -3.35 -10.04
N PHE A 83 -8.06 -2.10 -10.52
CA PHE A 83 -7.63 -0.97 -9.71
C PHE A 83 -8.53 -0.74 -8.49
N LEU A 84 -9.86 -0.80 -8.66
CA LEU A 84 -10.79 -0.61 -7.54
C LEU A 84 -10.70 -1.76 -6.53
N ALA A 85 -10.49 -2.98 -7.01
CA ALA A 85 -10.26 -4.14 -6.15
C ALA A 85 -8.97 -4.00 -5.34
N TYR A 86 -7.88 -3.57 -6.00
CA TYR A 86 -6.61 -3.24 -5.35
C TYR A 86 -6.79 -2.16 -4.27
N GLU A 87 -7.48 -1.07 -4.60
CA GLU A 87 -7.76 0.02 -3.66
C GLU A 87 -8.61 -0.46 -2.46
N ALA A 88 -9.60 -1.32 -2.68
CA ALA A 88 -10.42 -1.90 -1.62
C ALA A 88 -9.58 -2.73 -0.64
N ILE A 89 -8.64 -3.54 -1.14
CA ILE A 89 -7.71 -4.29 -0.30
C ILE A 89 -6.83 -3.32 0.51
N VAL A 90 -6.24 -2.30 -0.12
CA VAL A 90 -5.40 -1.31 0.58
C VAL A 90 -6.18 -0.61 1.69
N LYS A 91 -7.41 -0.17 1.43
CA LYS A 91 -8.28 0.51 2.41
C LYS A 91 -8.62 -0.38 3.62
N ARG A 92 -8.71 -1.69 3.43
CA ARG A 92 -8.97 -2.64 4.52
C ARG A 92 -7.84 -2.66 5.56
N PHE A 93 -6.59 -2.49 5.12
CA PHE A 93 -5.41 -2.48 6.00
C PHE A 93 -4.99 -1.08 6.44
N ARG A 94 -5.40 -0.05 5.72
CA ARG A 94 -5.14 1.35 6.03
C ARG A 94 -6.44 2.12 6.20
N VAL A 95 -7.10 1.87 7.31
CA VAL A 95 -8.32 2.60 7.68
C VAL A 95 -7.97 4.08 7.87
N PHE A 96 -8.82 4.96 7.33
CA PHE A 96 -8.67 6.39 7.57
C PHE A 96 -8.78 6.68 9.07
N THR A 97 -7.73 7.27 9.62
CA THR A 97 -7.71 7.70 11.03
C THR A 97 -7.47 9.20 11.08
N PRO A 98 -8.39 10.01 11.65
CA PRO A 98 -8.17 11.43 11.88
C PRO A 98 -6.96 11.67 12.76
N ILE A 99 -6.11 12.65 12.42
CA ILE A 99 -4.86 12.95 13.15
C ILE A 99 -5.14 13.32 14.61
N GLN A 100 -6.25 13.99 14.89
CA GLN A 100 -6.63 14.48 16.22
C GLN A 100 -6.86 13.37 17.28
N PHE A 101 -7.01 12.11 16.88
CA PHE A 101 -7.25 10.99 17.79
C PHE A 101 -6.02 10.08 17.96
N VAL A 102 -4.84 10.60 17.68
CA VAL A 102 -3.63 9.77 17.64
C VAL A 102 -2.98 9.68 19.00
N SER A 103 -2.82 8.45 19.50
CA SER A 103 -1.88 8.14 20.56
C SER A 103 -0.44 8.15 20.02
N LYS A 104 0.49 8.76 20.78
CA LYS A 104 1.93 8.68 20.47
C LYS A 104 2.47 7.25 20.41
N GLU A 105 1.78 6.32 21.04
CA GLU A 105 2.13 4.89 21.06
C GLU A 105 2.12 4.23 19.68
N THR A 106 1.44 4.82 18.70
CA THR A 106 1.40 4.30 17.32
C THR A 106 2.50 4.87 16.42
N GLN A 107 3.34 5.77 16.93
CA GLN A 107 4.44 6.42 16.20
C GLN A 107 5.77 5.74 16.53
N ASP A 108 6.63 5.61 15.53
CA ASP A 108 7.98 5.06 15.64
C ASP A 108 8.98 6.17 15.28
N ILE A 109 9.34 6.98 16.28
CA ILE A 109 10.20 8.15 16.10
C ILE A 109 11.54 7.88 16.80
N ASP A 110 12.64 7.95 16.03
CA ASP A 110 13.98 7.78 16.60
C ASP A 110 14.25 8.86 17.67
N PRO A 111 14.85 8.50 18.81
CA PRO A 111 15.11 9.46 19.91
C PRO A 111 16.03 10.63 19.54
N THR A 112 16.82 10.51 18.47
CA THR A 112 17.69 11.58 17.97
C THR A 112 16.97 12.59 17.08
N ALA A 113 15.74 12.28 16.65
CA ALA A 113 14.95 13.18 15.82
C ALA A 113 14.41 14.36 16.67
N VAL A 114 14.54 15.56 16.14
CA VAL A 114 14.02 16.79 16.72
C VAL A 114 12.66 17.10 16.10
N ILE A 115 11.63 17.10 16.92
CA ILE A 115 10.26 17.47 16.51
C ILE A 115 9.92 18.79 17.21
N GLU A 116 9.81 19.89 16.45
CA GLU A 116 9.45 21.18 17.01
C GLU A 116 7.99 21.23 17.46
N ASP A 117 7.72 22.06 18.46
CA ASP A 117 6.36 22.30 18.93
C ASP A 117 5.47 22.84 17.79
N GLY A 118 4.25 22.31 17.68
CA GLY A 118 3.32 22.63 16.61
C GLY A 118 3.48 21.80 15.32
N ALA A 119 4.46 20.89 15.24
CA ALA A 119 4.47 19.87 14.21
C ALA A 119 3.38 18.82 14.51
N ILE A 120 2.69 18.37 13.47
CA ILE A 120 1.60 17.37 13.56
C ILE A 120 2.05 16.06 12.96
N ILE A 121 2.20 15.03 13.79
CA ILE A 121 2.63 13.70 13.37
C ILE A 121 1.45 12.73 13.44
N GLY A 122 1.10 12.15 12.30
CA GLY A 122 0.00 11.18 12.19
C GLY A 122 0.30 9.81 12.82
N PRO A 123 -0.71 8.94 12.93
CA PRO A 123 -0.52 7.57 13.41
C PRO A 123 0.33 6.74 12.44
N HIS A 124 1.05 5.76 12.99
CA HIS A 124 1.89 4.83 12.22
C HIS A 124 2.96 5.53 11.37
N VAL A 125 3.34 6.77 11.72
CA VAL A 125 4.47 7.45 11.11
C VAL A 125 5.76 6.89 11.69
N ARG A 126 6.76 6.71 10.82
CA ARG A 126 8.14 6.38 11.19
C ARG A 126 9.05 7.53 10.83
N ILE A 127 9.92 7.92 11.75
CA ILE A 127 10.92 8.97 11.54
C ILE A 127 12.28 8.44 11.97
N GLY A 128 13.24 8.43 11.04
CA GLY A 128 14.58 7.95 11.25
C GLY A 128 15.45 8.90 12.07
N LYS A 129 16.74 8.54 12.17
CA LYS A 129 17.74 9.24 13.01
C LYS A 129 18.04 10.65 12.52
N ASP A 130 18.38 11.52 13.44
CA ASP A 130 18.89 12.86 13.18
C ASP A 130 17.99 13.69 12.24
N CYS A 131 16.69 13.43 12.27
CA CYS A 131 15.70 14.20 11.51
C CYS A 131 15.32 15.48 12.26
N HIS A 132 14.92 16.52 11.50
CA HIS A 132 14.40 17.76 12.06
C HIS A 132 13.06 18.11 11.40
N ILE A 133 11.99 18.02 12.17
CA ILE A 133 10.62 18.33 11.72
C ILE A 133 10.21 19.66 12.33
N GLN A 134 10.12 20.69 11.50
CA GLN A 134 9.88 22.04 11.94
C GLN A 134 8.40 22.31 12.26
N SER A 135 8.19 23.33 13.09
CA SER A 135 6.88 23.80 13.54
C SER A 135 5.90 24.01 12.38
N GLY A 136 4.66 23.54 12.54
CA GLY A 136 3.61 23.62 11.51
C GLY A 136 3.73 22.62 10.38
N ALA A 137 4.76 21.76 10.33
CA ALA A 137 4.81 20.65 9.40
C ALA A 137 3.77 19.58 9.77
N ILE A 138 3.17 18.96 8.76
CA ILE A 138 2.16 17.90 8.94
C ILE A 138 2.63 16.61 8.26
N ILE A 139 2.90 15.58 9.05
CA ILE A 139 3.25 14.26 8.53
C ILE A 139 2.01 13.37 8.62
N ARG A 140 1.49 12.96 7.46
CA ARG A 140 0.25 12.17 7.38
C ARG A 140 0.48 10.73 7.82
N PRO A 141 -0.61 10.02 8.21
CA PRO A 141 -0.54 8.62 8.66
C PRO A 141 0.22 7.70 7.70
N TYR A 142 0.91 6.70 8.27
CA TYR A 142 1.66 5.66 7.53
C TYR A 142 2.84 6.17 6.68
N THR A 143 3.28 7.41 6.91
CA THR A 143 4.47 7.97 6.24
C THR A 143 5.74 7.43 6.91
N THR A 144 6.75 7.12 6.11
CA THR A 144 8.09 6.77 6.59
C THR A 144 9.08 7.83 6.11
N ILE A 145 9.78 8.46 7.05
CA ILE A 145 10.86 9.41 6.83
C ILE A 145 12.17 8.70 7.15
N GLY A 146 13.13 8.76 6.23
CA GLY A 146 14.47 8.19 6.43
C GLY A 146 15.33 9.03 7.39
N ASP A 147 16.60 8.66 7.52
CA ASP A 147 17.53 9.36 8.41
C ASP A 147 17.98 10.73 7.84
N ARG A 148 18.32 11.68 8.71
CA ARG A 148 18.91 12.99 8.41
C ARG A 148 18.04 13.84 7.46
N VAL A 149 16.73 13.73 7.56
CA VAL A 149 15.77 14.51 6.78
C VAL A 149 15.34 15.76 7.54
N VAL A 150 15.34 16.89 6.86
CA VAL A 150 14.77 18.15 7.38
C VAL A 150 13.45 18.40 6.65
N ILE A 151 12.37 18.60 7.43
CA ILE A 151 11.06 18.97 6.92
C ILE A 151 10.73 20.36 7.44
N HIS A 152 10.66 21.31 6.51
CA HIS A 152 10.46 22.71 6.82
C HIS A 152 9.03 23.05 7.26
N SER A 153 8.90 24.16 7.97
CA SER A 153 7.62 24.67 8.49
C SER A 153 6.54 24.75 7.41
N GLY A 154 5.34 24.29 7.73
CA GLY A 154 4.17 24.30 6.84
C GLY A 154 4.17 23.21 5.75
N ALA A 155 5.19 22.37 5.64
CA ALA A 155 5.20 21.27 4.69
C ALA A 155 4.17 20.19 5.07
N ILE A 156 3.49 19.61 4.08
CA ILE A 156 2.57 18.48 4.27
C ILE A 156 3.09 17.26 3.51
N ILE A 157 3.47 16.22 4.24
CA ILE A 157 4.07 15.00 3.71
C ILE A 157 3.09 13.83 3.85
N GLY A 158 3.05 12.97 2.83
CA GLY A 158 2.25 11.74 2.86
C GLY A 158 0.75 11.96 2.58
N THR A 159 0.38 13.02 1.86
CA THR A 159 -0.98 13.19 1.33
C THR A 159 -1.31 12.09 0.33
N GLN A 160 -2.59 11.83 0.10
CA GLN A 160 -3.00 10.91 -0.95
C GLN A 160 -2.47 11.39 -2.31
N ALA A 161 -2.00 10.45 -3.12
CA ALA A 161 -1.57 10.75 -4.47
C ALA A 161 -2.74 11.34 -5.27
N PHE A 162 -2.45 12.38 -6.06
CA PHE A 162 -3.40 12.90 -7.02
C PHE A 162 -3.49 11.91 -8.19
N TYR A 163 -4.39 10.94 -8.06
CA TYR A 163 -4.65 9.93 -9.08
C TYR A 163 -6.14 9.89 -9.38
N PHE A 164 -6.49 10.06 -10.64
CA PHE A 164 -7.85 9.82 -11.10
C PHE A 164 -7.81 8.99 -12.39
N LYS A 165 -8.74 8.07 -12.52
CA LYS A 165 -8.95 7.30 -13.72
C LYS A 165 -10.24 7.81 -14.39
N LYS A 166 -10.16 8.24 -15.65
CA LYS A 166 -11.36 8.46 -16.44
C LYS A 166 -11.94 7.10 -16.83
N TRP A 167 -13.15 6.86 -16.41
CA TRP A 167 -13.94 5.75 -16.90
C TRP A 167 -14.68 6.23 -18.15
N PRO A 168 -14.74 5.47 -19.26
CA PRO A 168 -15.66 5.77 -20.33
C PRO A 168 -17.09 5.77 -19.76
N GLU A 169 -17.88 6.76 -20.15
CA GLU A 169 -19.32 6.83 -19.86
C GLU A 169 -20.06 5.71 -20.57
#